data_5ba1084c7427fce2e01c8b32fff4c154
#
_entry.id   5ba1084c7427fce2e01c8b32fff4c154
#
_cell.length_a   1.000
_cell.length_b   1.000
_cell.length_c   1.000
_cell.angle_alpha   90.00
_cell.angle_beta   90.00
_cell.angle_gamma   90.00
#
_symmetry.space_group_name_H-M   'P 1'
#
loop_
_entity.id
_entity.type
_entity.pdbx_description
1 polymer ?
#
loop_
_entity_poly.entity_id
_entity_poly.type
_entity_poly.pdbx_seq_one_letter_code
_entity_poly.pdbx_strand_id
1 'polypeptide(L)'
;MRTVVNDLVPFQKFAGVEVTDIAAGRAVATLPDSGDTLNHVGTRHAAALFLVAEAASGAALAGALRERIAEISFVLRESAISYRRKARGEIRAVAAVPDTDLPARVAQLPPGERFEATTTSLLHDTGGEPVAEASFTYHCRLLAP
;
A
#
# COMPACT_ATOMS: atom_id res chain seq x y z
N MET A 1 -1.95 0.60 -15.40
CA MET A 1 -1.56 1.04 -14.02
C MET A 1 -0.97 -0.11 -13.20
N ARG A 2 -1.66 -1.23 -13.03
CA ARG A 2 -1.21 -2.38 -12.22
C ARG A 2 0.19 -2.92 -12.59
N THR A 3 0.46 -3.15 -13.87
CA THR A 3 1.76 -3.61 -14.36
C THR A 3 2.87 -2.63 -14.01
N VAL A 4 2.63 -1.33 -14.21
CA VAL A 4 3.60 -0.27 -13.89
C VAL A 4 3.92 -0.27 -12.39
N VAL A 5 2.90 -0.35 -11.54
CA VAL A 5 3.08 -0.35 -10.07
C VAL A 5 3.93 -1.55 -9.62
N ASN A 6 3.67 -2.74 -10.16
CA ASN A 6 4.42 -3.96 -9.80
C ASN A 6 5.89 -3.93 -10.26
N ASP A 7 6.22 -3.14 -11.27
CA ASP A 7 7.59 -3.03 -11.77
C ASP A 7 8.39 -1.88 -11.14
N LEU A 8 7.72 -0.94 -10.47
CA LEU A 8 8.37 0.26 -9.93
C LEU A 8 9.20 0.02 -8.66
N VAL A 9 8.83 -0.97 -7.84
CA VAL A 9 9.45 -1.18 -6.53
C VAL A 9 10.19 -2.51 -6.48
N PRO A 10 11.53 -2.49 -6.64
CA PRO A 10 12.33 -3.72 -6.68
C PRO A 10 12.17 -4.61 -5.44
N PHE A 11 12.03 -4.01 -4.25
CA PHE A 11 11.89 -4.76 -3.01
C PHE A 11 10.56 -5.52 -2.93
N GLN A 12 9.47 -4.95 -3.39
CA GLN A 12 8.18 -5.66 -3.49
C GLN A 12 8.30 -6.86 -4.43
N LYS A 13 8.94 -6.65 -5.58
CA LYS A 13 9.19 -7.71 -6.56
C LYS A 13 10.07 -8.83 -6.00
N PHE A 14 11.13 -8.49 -5.28
CA PHE A 14 12.02 -9.44 -4.61
C PHE A 14 11.26 -10.33 -3.61
N ALA A 15 10.37 -9.75 -2.82
CA ALA A 15 9.55 -10.49 -1.84
C ALA A 15 8.35 -11.23 -2.47
N GLY A 16 8.10 -11.04 -3.77
CA GLY A 16 6.96 -11.62 -4.47
C GLY A 16 5.63 -10.92 -4.22
N VAL A 17 5.66 -9.71 -3.64
CA VAL A 17 4.45 -8.92 -3.45
C VAL A 17 3.90 -8.44 -4.78
N GLU A 18 2.62 -8.66 -5.01
CA GLU A 18 1.92 -8.27 -6.23
C GLU A 18 0.67 -7.45 -5.91
N VAL A 19 0.54 -6.30 -6.54
CA VAL A 19 -0.72 -5.55 -6.56
C VAL A 19 -1.64 -6.20 -7.59
N THR A 20 -2.75 -6.75 -7.12
CA THR A 20 -3.68 -7.53 -7.95
C THR A 20 -4.88 -6.73 -8.43
N ASP A 21 -5.25 -5.67 -7.71
CA ASP A 21 -6.35 -4.79 -8.07
C ASP A 21 -6.10 -3.34 -7.65
N ILE A 22 -6.51 -2.38 -8.49
CA ILE A 22 -6.46 -0.95 -8.21
C ILE A 22 -7.76 -0.31 -8.71
N ALA A 23 -8.45 0.36 -7.80
CA ALA A 23 -9.61 1.17 -8.09
C ALA A 23 -9.41 2.60 -7.56
N ALA A 24 -10.41 3.46 -7.71
CA ALA A 24 -10.35 4.80 -7.16
C ALA A 24 -10.33 4.76 -5.63
N GLY A 25 -9.17 5.04 -5.04
CA GLY A 25 -8.97 5.06 -3.60
C GLY A 25 -8.98 3.70 -2.89
N ARG A 26 -8.85 2.60 -3.65
CA ARG A 26 -8.79 1.25 -3.11
C ARG A 26 -7.83 0.39 -3.93
N ALA A 27 -7.10 -0.49 -3.24
CA ALA A 27 -6.26 -1.47 -3.92
C ALA A 27 -6.15 -2.76 -3.11
N VAL A 28 -5.73 -3.82 -3.79
CA VAL A 28 -5.44 -5.13 -3.20
C VAL A 28 -4.03 -5.53 -3.60
N ALA A 29 -3.26 -6.03 -2.63
CA ALA A 29 -1.98 -6.66 -2.86
C ALA A 29 -1.91 -8.02 -2.16
N THR A 30 -1.10 -8.91 -2.70
CA THR A 30 -0.87 -10.25 -2.15
C THR A 30 0.60 -10.49 -1.87
N LEU A 31 0.88 -11.22 -0.80
CA LEU A 31 2.18 -11.80 -0.47
C LEU A 31 2.05 -13.31 -0.61
N PRO A 32 2.87 -13.98 -1.45
CA PRO A 32 2.74 -15.40 -1.68
C PRO A 32 3.14 -16.22 -0.46
N ASP A 33 2.68 -17.46 -0.42
CA ASP A 33 3.12 -18.45 0.58
C ASP A 33 4.53 -18.96 0.24
N SER A 34 5.54 -18.13 0.51
CA SER A 34 6.94 -18.43 0.27
C SER A 34 7.69 -18.66 1.58
N GLY A 35 8.60 -19.64 1.58
CA GLY A 35 9.50 -19.87 2.72
C GLY A 35 10.45 -18.70 3.00
N ASP A 36 10.72 -17.86 2.01
CA ASP A 36 11.67 -16.74 2.12
C ASP A 36 11.14 -15.58 2.98
N THR A 37 9.84 -15.54 3.27
CA THR A 37 9.21 -14.49 4.06
C THR A 37 8.71 -14.96 5.42
N LEU A 38 9.21 -16.10 5.90
CA LEU A 38 8.89 -16.64 7.22
C LEU A 38 9.75 -16.01 8.31
N ASN A 39 9.18 -15.96 9.51
CA ASN A 39 9.90 -15.62 10.74
C ASN A 39 10.49 -16.90 11.42
N HIS A 40 11.12 -16.71 12.57
CA HIS A 40 11.77 -17.78 13.35
C HIS A 40 10.80 -18.84 13.93
N VAL A 41 9.50 -18.59 13.92
CA VAL A 41 8.47 -19.55 14.37
C VAL A 41 7.66 -20.13 13.19
N GLY A 42 8.08 -19.90 11.96
CA GLY A 42 7.45 -20.46 10.76
C GLY A 42 6.13 -19.81 10.35
N THR A 43 5.89 -18.57 10.77
CA THR A 43 4.76 -17.76 10.30
C THR A 43 5.23 -16.58 9.47
N ARG A 44 4.33 -15.83 8.82
CA ARG A 44 4.74 -14.67 8.01
C ARG A 44 5.47 -13.66 8.87
N HIS A 45 6.63 -13.23 8.41
CA HIS A 45 7.44 -12.22 9.12
C HIS A 45 6.70 -10.88 9.19
N ALA A 46 6.81 -10.19 10.32
CA ALA A 46 6.21 -8.87 10.52
C ALA A 46 6.58 -7.86 9.44
N ALA A 47 7.85 -7.86 9.00
CA ALA A 47 8.31 -6.97 7.93
C ALA A 47 7.67 -7.31 6.57
N ALA A 48 7.39 -8.59 6.29
CA ALA A 48 6.70 -9.00 5.07
C ALA A 48 5.23 -8.59 5.09
N LEU A 49 4.57 -8.68 6.24
CA LEU A 49 3.21 -8.15 6.45
C LEU A 49 3.17 -6.63 6.25
N PHE A 50 4.15 -5.92 6.79
CA PHE A 50 4.29 -4.47 6.56
C PHE A 50 4.43 -4.16 5.07
N LEU A 51 5.28 -4.89 4.36
CA LEU A 51 5.55 -4.64 2.94
C LEU A 51 4.30 -4.81 2.07
N VAL A 52 3.53 -5.88 2.26
CA VAL A 52 2.29 -6.07 1.46
C VAL A 52 1.22 -5.04 1.82
N ALA A 53 1.14 -4.63 3.08
CA ALA A 53 0.23 -3.57 3.53
C ALA A 53 0.59 -2.22 2.88
N GLU A 54 1.88 -1.89 2.85
CA GLU A 54 2.40 -0.66 2.24
C GLU A 54 2.21 -0.68 0.72
N ALA A 55 2.46 -1.81 0.05
CA ALA A 55 2.25 -1.96 -1.38
C ALA A 55 0.78 -1.70 -1.77
N ALA A 56 -0.17 -2.29 -1.04
CA ALA A 56 -1.59 -2.02 -1.25
C ALA A 56 -1.94 -0.55 -1.01
N SER A 57 -1.35 0.05 0.03
CA SER A 57 -1.60 1.45 0.42
C SER A 57 -1.10 2.44 -0.63
N GLY A 58 0.13 2.28 -1.11
CA GLY A 58 0.67 3.10 -2.19
C GLY A 58 -0.13 2.99 -3.47
N ALA A 59 -0.58 1.78 -3.81
CA ALA A 59 -1.43 1.53 -4.96
C ALA A 59 -2.84 2.17 -4.81
N ALA A 60 -3.42 2.13 -3.61
CA ALA A 60 -4.70 2.79 -3.33
C ALA A 60 -4.60 4.31 -3.48
N LEU A 61 -3.49 4.91 -2.99
CA LEU A 61 -3.21 6.33 -3.16
C LEU A 61 -3.03 6.69 -4.64
N ALA A 62 -2.27 5.90 -5.39
CA ALA A 62 -2.09 6.08 -6.83
C ALA A 62 -3.44 5.99 -7.58
N GLY A 63 -4.31 5.05 -7.17
CA GLY A 63 -5.65 4.92 -7.71
C GLY A 63 -6.56 6.12 -7.42
N ALA A 64 -6.48 6.67 -6.21
CA ALA A 64 -7.22 7.88 -5.82
C ALA A 64 -6.78 9.10 -6.64
N LEU A 65 -5.49 9.23 -6.89
CA LEU A 65 -4.88 10.38 -7.55
C LEU A 65 -4.57 10.14 -9.03
N ARG A 66 -5.17 9.12 -9.64
CA ARG A 66 -4.85 8.63 -10.99
C ARG A 66 -4.80 9.69 -12.08
N GLU A 67 -5.61 10.75 -11.95
CA GLU A 67 -5.68 11.83 -12.96
C GLU A 67 -4.41 12.70 -12.96
N ARG A 68 -3.74 12.79 -11.83
CA ARG A 68 -2.52 13.57 -11.66
C ARG A 68 -1.31 12.76 -11.17
N ILE A 69 -1.42 11.45 -11.09
CA ILE A 69 -0.37 10.60 -10.49
C ILE A 69 1.00 10.76 -11.13
N ALA A 70 1.06 11.01 -12.43
CA ALA A 70 2.32 11.25 -13.14
C ALA A 70 3.02 12.57 -12.74
N GLU A 71 2.27 13.49 -12.13
CA GLU A 71 2.78 14.77 -11.64
C GLU A 71 3.10 14.74 -10.15
N ILE A 72 2.90 13.61 -9.46
CA ILE A 72 3.01 13.52 -8.00
C ILE A 72 4.19 12.63 -7.62
N SER A 73 5.09 13.18 -6.82
CA SER A 73 6.05 12.40 -6.03
C SER A 73 5.48 12.18 -4.63
N PHE A 74 5.47 10.93 -4.16
CA PHE A 74 5.08 10.64 -2.79
C PHE A 74 6.04 9.62 -2.16
N VAL A 75 6.30 9.82 -0.88
CA VAL A 75 7.12 8.92 -0.06
C VAL A 75 6.44 8.69 1.29
N LEU A 76 6.63 7.52 1.83
CA LEU A 76 6.11 7.19 3.16
C LEU A 76 6.85 8.03 4.21
N ARG A 77 6.09 8.72 5.05
CA ARG A 77 6.60 9.53 6.14
C ARG A 77 6.44 8.84 7.49
N GLU A 78 5.29 8.24 7.71
CA GLU A 78 4.91 7.69 9.00
C GLU A 78 3.97 6.50 8.81
N SER A 79 4.06 5.53 9.69
CA SER A 79 3.20 4.37 9.67
C SER A 79 2.97 3.81 11.07
N ALA A 80 1.83 3.17 11.24
CA ALA A 80 1.53 2.34 12.40
C ALA A 80 0.92 1.03 11.92
N ILE A 81 1.36 -0.08 12.50
CA ILE A 81 0.81 -1.39 12.21
C ILE A 81 0.58 -2.16 13.52
N SER A 82 -0.57 -2.81 13.63
CA SER A 82 -0.90 -3.71 14.72
C SER A 82 -0.98 -5.14 14.20
N TYR A 83 -0.20 -6.04 14.80
CA TYR A 83 -0.20 -7.45 14.49
C TYR A 83 -1.10 -8.17 15.50
N ARG A 84 -2.21 -8.70 15.02
CA ARG A 84 -3.25 -9.25 15.89
C ARG A 84 -3.05 -10.72 16.19
N ARG A 85 -2.48 -11.47 15.24
CA ARG A 85 -2.24 -12.91 15.37
C ARG A 85 -1.21 -13.39 14.35
N LYS A 86 -0.71 -14.60 14.56
CA LYS A 86 0.21 -15.26 13.63
C LYS A 86 -0.46 -15.44 12.27
N ALA A 87 0.19 -14.99 11.22
CA ALA A 87 -0.30 -15.07 9.85
C ALA A 87 0.34 -16.25 9.12
N ARG A 88 -0.46 -17.02 8.38
CA ARG A 88 -0.04 -18.23 7.69
C ARG A 88 -0.53 -18.24 6.24
N GLY A 89 0.29 -18.83 5.38
CA GLY A 89 -0.05 -18.96 3.97
C GLY A 89 0.05 -17.64 3.20
N GLU A 90 -0.70 -17.52 2.13
CA GLU A 90 -0.82 -16.29 1.36
C GLU A 90 -1.49 -15.19 2.17
N ILE A 91 -0.98 -13.98 2.05
CA ILE A 91 -1.57 -12.79 2.68
C ILE A 91 -2.21 -11.91 1.63
N ARG A 92 -3.40 -11.43 1.95
CA ARG A 92 -4.12 -10.45 1.13
C ARG A 92 -4.30 -9.16 1.92
N ALA A 93 -3.74 -8.08 1.41
CA ALA A 93 -3.91 -6.74 1.96
C ALA A 93 -4.92 -5.96 1.13
N VAL A 94 -5.90 -5.35 1.80
CA VAL A 94 -6.89 -4.47 1.18
C VAL A 94 -6.69 -3.08 1.76
N ALA A 95 -6.32 -2.13 0.92
CA ALA A 95 -6.08 -0.76 1.32
C ALA A 95 -7.14 0.19 0.79
N ALA A 96 -7.34 1.27 1.51
CA ALA A 96 -8.25 2.35 1.14
C ALA A 96 -7.65 3.71 1.48
N VAL A 97 -8.08 4.73 0.75
CA VAL A 97 -7.90 6.15 1.07
C VAL A 97 -9.19 6.63 1.72
N PRO A 98 -9.24 6.85 3.06
CA PRO A 98 -10.47 7.23 3.74
C PRO A 98 -10.97 8.62 3.36
N ASP A 99 -10.06 9.52 3.01
CA ASP A 99 -10.38 10.89 2.60
C ASP A 99 -10.89 10.90 1.15
N THR A 100 -12.19 10.83 0.97
CA THR A 100 -12.85 10.84 -0.34
C THR A 100 -12.74 12.17 -1.07
N ASP A 101 -12.43 13.28 -0.37
CA ASP A 101 -12.26 14.61 -0.95
C ASP A 101 -10.82 14.88 -1.43
N LEU A 102 -9.90 14.01 -1.09
CA LEU A 102 -8.49 14.16 -1.46
C LEU A 102 -8.28 14.42 -2.97
N PRO A 103 -8.88 13.65 -3.89
CA PRO A 103 -8.69 13.88 -5.32
C PRO A 103 -9.14 15.28 -5.78
N ALA A 104 -10.28 15.76 -5.28
CA ALA A 104 -10.79 17.08 -5.62
C ALA A 104 -9.89 18.21 -5.10
N ARG A 105 -9.36 18.06 -3.87
CA ARG A 105 -8.41 19.04 -3.33
C ARG A 105 -7.10 19.05 -4.10
N VAL A 106 -6.56 17.89 -4.44
CA VAL A 106 -5.30 17.78 -5.19
C VAL A 106 -5.44 18.32 -6.60
N ALA A 107 -6.62 18.18 -7.23
CA ALA A 107 -6.89 18.73 -8.55
C ALA A 107 -6.72 20.26 -8.61
N GLN A 108 -6.92 20.96 -7.49
CA GLN A 108 -6.82 22.42 -7.40
C GLN A 108 -5.42 22.92 -6.97
N LEU A 109 -4.51 22.03 -6.59
CA LEU A 109 -3.19 22.44 -6.11
C LEU A 109 -2.29 22.90 -7.27
N PRO A 110 -1.55 24.01 -7.09
CA PRO A 110 -0.57 24.45 -8.08
C PRO A 110 0.68 23.55 -8.06
N PRO A 111 1.45 23.54 -9.16
CA PRO A 111 2.75 22.88 -9.21
C PRO A 111 3.68 23.31 -8.06
N GLY A 112 4.43 22.36 -7.50
CA GLY A 112 5.35 22.59 -6.38
C GLY A 112 4.72 22.47 -5.00
N GLU A 113 3.39 22.48 -4.90
CA GLU A 113 2.68 22.37 -3.63
C GLU A 113 2.87 21.01 -2.97
N ARG A 114 2.86 21.00 -1.64
CA ARG A 114 3.01 19.80 -0.82
C ARG A 114 1.69 19.49 -0.11
N PHE A 115 1.43 18.22 0.10
CA PHE A 115 0.27 17.76 0.87
C PHE A 115 0.58 16.43 1.53
N GLU A 116 -0.23 16.04 2.48
CA GLU A 116 -0.20 14.71 3.10
C GLU A 116 -1.44 13.92 2.71
N ALA A 117 -1.26 12.61 2.60
CA ALA A 117 -2.35 11.68 2.35
C ALA A 117 -2.21 10.47 3.28
N THR A 118 -3.31 10.03 3.87
CA THR A 118 -3.34 8.87 4.75
C THR A 118 -4.12 7.73 4.10
N THR A 119 -3.59 6.53 4.24
CA THR A 119 -4.23 5.28 3.81
C THR A 119 -4.37 4.34 4.98
N THR A 120 -5.29 3.40 4.87
CA THR A 120 -5.45 2.28 5.81
C THR A 120 -5.35 0.97 5.05
N SER A 121 -4.86 -0.07 5.71
CA SER A 121 -4.75 -1.41 5.12
C SER A 121 -5.17 -2.47 6.13
N LEU A 122 -5.96 -3.44 5.69
CA LEU A 122 -6.39 -4.59 6.47
C LEU A 122 -5.86 -5.86 5.80
N LEU A 123 -5.18 -6.70 6.59
CA LEU A 123 -4.53 -7.92 6.12
C LEU A 123 -5.27 -9.16 6.61
N HIS A 124 -5.45 -10.10 5.68
CA HIS A 124 -6.05 -11.40 5.96
C HIS A 124 -5.09 -12.51 5.51
N ASP A 125 -5.06 -13.59 6.24
CA ASP A 125 -4.42 -14.83 5.77
C ASP A 125 -5.46 -15.79 5.18
N THR A 126 -5.04 -17.02 4.86
CA THR A 126 -5.91 -18.04 4.28
C THR A 126 -7.06 -18.48 5.19
N GLY A 127 -6.99 -18.21 6.50
CA GLY A 127 -8.07 -18.43 7.44
C GLY A 127 -9.22 -17.42 7.33
N GLY A 128 -9.04 -16.34 6.56
CA GLY A 128 -10.08 -15.34 6.28
C GLY A 128 -10.30 -14.30 7.38
N GLU A 129 -9.68 -14.46 8.56
CA GLU A 129 -9.78 -13.46 9.62
C GLU A 129 -8.63 -12.44 9.55
N PRO A 130 -8.84 -11.19 10.04
CA PRO A 130 -7.80 -10.18 10.04
C PRO A 130 -6.59 -10.62 10.88
N VAL A 131 -5.38 -10.51 10.32
CA VAL A 131 -4.12 -10.82 11.02
C VAL A 131 -3.35 -9.58 11.41
N ALA A 132 -3.56 -8.47 10.68
CA ALA A 132 -2.95 -7.18 10.97
C ALA A 132 -3.77 -6.04 10.36
N GLU A 133 -3.59 -4.85 10.90
CA GLU A 133 -4.11 -3.61 10.33
C GLU A 133 -3.05 -2.52 10.41
N ALA A 134 -3.04 -1.64 9.44
CA ALA A 134 -2.03 -0.60 9.33
C ALA A 134 -2.62 0.73 8.86
N SER A 135 -1.93 1.81 9.21
CA SER A 135 -2.14 3.14 8.63
C SER A 135 -0.81 3.70 8.14
N PHE A 136 -0.86 4.44 7.04
CA PHE A 136 0.31 5.03 6.39
C PHE A 136 0.03 6.48 6.07
N THR A 137 0.95 7.36 6.40
CA THR A 137 0.91 8.78 6.02
C THR A 137 2.02 9.05 5.03
N TYR A 138 1.64 9.52 3.85
CA TYR A 138 2.56 9.87 2.77
C TYR A 138 2.76 11.37 2.70
N HIS A 139 4.01 11.75 2.54
CA HIS A 139 4.38 13.11 2.14
C HIS A 139 4.37 13.17 0.61
N CYS A 140 3.54 14.05 0.08
CA CYS A 140 3.31 14.20 -1.35
C CYS A 140 3.72 15.60 -1.84
N ARG A 141 4.17 15.66 -3.09
CA ARG A 141 4.50 16.91 -3.75
C ARG A 141 4.08 16.87 -5.21
N LEU A 142 3.40 17.92 -5.66
CA LEU A 142 3.19 18.16 -7.08
C LEU A 142 4.51 18.63 -7.72
N LEU A 143 4.96 17.92 -8.73
CA LEU A 143 6.16 18.24 -9.47
C LEU A 143 5.91 19.51 -10.31
N ALA A 144 6.94 20.34 -10.41
CA ALA A 144 6.92 21.44 -11.36
C ALA A 144 7.12 20.88 -12.79
N PRO A 145 6.53 21.51 -13.80
CA PRO A 145 6.72 21.10 -15.19
C PRO A 145 8.18 21.23 -15.63
#